data_11cd524844d220d11712e33880db7f50
#
_entry.id   11cd524844d220d11712e33880db7f50
#
_cell.length_a   1.000
_cell.length_b   1.000
_cell.length_c   1.000
_cell.angle_alpha   90.00
_cell.angle_beta   90.00
_cell.angle_gamma   90.00
#
_symmetry.space_group_name_H-M   'P 1'
#
loop_
_entity.id
_entity.type
_entity.pdbx_description
1 polymer ?
#
loop_
_entity_poly.entity_id
_entity_poly.type
_entity_poly.pdbx_seq_one_letter_code
_entity_poly.pdbx_strand_id
1 'polypeptide(L)'
;MKRKSIAMLAAALCTLAIPVTALAAELINAEQARSIAAQWVPAGSTHLVTKDESFEFVPHYDVKFYDNKTNTAYEIEVLRNGGKVREFKMEAQTVLGSPKIVLSVNDVQNLVRKEFPNAVFTKVELDRGDGLYEYEADFYTPEVRGEMKFNPETGTVIEKEIKYTVF
;
A
#
# COMPACT_ATOMS: atom_id res chain seq x y z
N MET A 1 -11.84 22.18 30.18
CA MET A 1 -10.92 21.67 29.17
C MET A 1 -11.54 20.42 28.51
N LYS A 2 -12.05 20.52 27.27
CA LYS A 2 -12.68 19.40 26.55
C LYS A 2 -11.58 18.71 25.72
N ARG A 3 -11.23 17.48 26.09
CA ARG A 3 -10.33 16.63 25.30
C ARG A 3 -11.09 16.20 24.04
N LYS A 4 -10.63 16.61 22.87
CA LYS A 4 -11.08 16.09 21.57
C LYS A 4 -10.40 14.76 21.35
N SER A 5 -11.18 13.68 21.40
CA SER A 5 -10.74 12.34 21.02
C SER A 5 -10.57 12.31 19.50
N ILE A 6 -9.34 12.14 19.02
CA ILE A 6 -9.04 11.86 17.62
C ILE A 6 -9.33 10.37 17.43
N ALA A 7 -10.39 10.06 16.68
CA ALA A 7 -10.69 8.69 16.27
C ALA A 7 -9.68 8.26 15.21
N MET A 8 -8.69 7.46 15.59
CA MET A 8 -7.84 6.73 14.67
C MET A 8 -8.70 5.69 13.95
N LEU A 9 -8.87 5.85 12.65
CA LEU A 9 -9.44 4.83 11.79
C LEU A 9 -8.34 3.79 11.52
N ALA A 10 -8.28 2.76 12.34
CA ALA A 10 -7.46 1.58 12.08
C ALA A 10 -8.15 0.79 10.96
N ALA A 11 -7.56 0.76 9.77
CA ALA A 11 -7.96 -0.17 8.73
C ALA A 11 -7.56 -1.57 9.18
N ALA A 12 -8.51 -2.33 9.69
CA ALA A 12 -8.32 -3.73 10.02
C ALA A 12 -8.18 -4.53 8.71
N LEU A 13 -6.97 -5.00 8.42
CA LEU A 13 -6.74 -6.03 7.41
C LEU A 13 -7.33 -7.34 7.93
N CYS A 14 -8.52 -7.71 7.44
CA CYS A 14 -9.06 -9.04 7.67
C CYS A 14 -8.26 -10.04 6.83
N THR A 15 -7.35 -10.79 7.46
CA THR A 15 -6.71 -11.96 6.88
C THR A 15 -7.75 -13.09 6.77
N LEU A 16 -8.41 -13.20 5.63
CA LEU A 16 -9.20 -14.38 5.29
C LEU A 16 -8.25 -15.49 4.86
N ALA A 17 -8.05 -16.47 5.75
CA ALA A 17 -7.39 -17.72 5.41
C ALA A 17 -8.30 -18.52 4.45
N ILE A 18 -8.02 -18.48 3.16
CA ILE A 18 -8.68 -19.33 2.15
C ILE A 18 -7.93 -20.66 2.10
N PRO A 19 -8.59 -21.80 2.18
CA PRO A 19 -7.92 -23.11 2.05
C PRO A 19 -7.35 -23.25 0.64
N VAL A 20 -6.03 -23.41 0.54
CA VAL A 20 -5.33 -23.66 -0.72
C VAL A 20 -5.55 -25.11 -1.12
N THR A 21 -6.52 -25.36 -1.98
CA THR A 21 -6.52 -26.58 -2.79
C THR A 21 -5.61 -26.34 -3.98
N ALA A 22 -4.60 -27.21 -4.15
CA ALA A 22 -3.68 -27.16 -5.30
C ALA A 22 -4.42 -27.60 -6.57
N LEU A 23 -5.23 -26.71 -7.13
CA LEU A 23 -5.71 -26.78 -8.49
C LEU A 23 -4.70 -26.03 -9.37
N ALA A 24 -4.48 -26.51 -10.59
CA ALA A 24 -3.77 -25.74 -11.61
C ALA A 24 -4.32 -24.32 -11.58
N ALA A 25 -3.45 -23.34 -11.33
CA ALA A 25 -3.90 -21.99 -11.07
C ALA A 25 -4.70 -21.50 -12.29
N GLU A 26 -5.97 -21.23 -12.09
CA GLU A 26 -6.88 -20.80 -13.15
C GLU A 26 -6.51 -19.41 -13.62
N LEU A 27 -6.51 -19.20 -14.95
CA LEU A 27 -6.32 -17.87 -15.50
C LEU A 27 -7.54 -17.01 -15.19
N ILE A 28 -7.33 -15.91 -14.51
CA ILE A 28 -8.38 -14.93 -14.25
C ILE A 28 -8.55 -13.98 -15.45
N ASN A 29 -9.73 -13.38 -15.55
CA ASN A 29 -10.03 -12.31 -16.49
C ASN A 29 -9.98 -10.93 -15.81
N ALA A 30 -10.12 -9.86 -16.60
CA ALA A 30 -10.04 -8.48 -16.13
C ALA A 30 -11.11 -8.13 -15.07
N GLU A 31 -12.31 -8.69 -15.16
CA GLU A 31 -13.38 -8.46 -14.18
C GLU A 31 -13.08 -9.13 -12.83
N GLN A 32 -12.53 -10.34 -12.87
CA GLN A 32 -12.06 -11.03 -11.67
C GLN A 32 -10.89 -10.28 -11.03
N ALA A 33 -9.93 -9.79 -11.83
CA ALA A 33 -8.83 -8.99 -11.35
C ALA A 33 -9.32 -7.69 -10.66
N ARG A 34 -10.29 -6.99 -11.27
CA ARG A 34 -10.93 -5.82 -10.68
C ARG A 34 -11.61 -6.15 -9.35
N SER A 35 -12.33 -7.27 -9.28
CA SER A 35 -13.01 -7.71 -8.07
C SER A 35 -12.04 -8.04 -6.93
N ILE A 36 -10.89 -8.65 -7.26
CA ILE A 36 -9.82 -8.92 -6.29
C ILE A 36 -9.21 -7.61 -5.80
N ALA A 37 -8.82 -6.73 -6.73
CA ALA A 37 -8.19 -5.45 -6.40
C ALA A 37 -9.11 -4.53 -5.57
N ALA A 38 -10.42 -4.58 -5.80
CA ALA A 38 -11.40 -3.81 -5.03
C ALA A 38 -11.43 -4.14 -3.53
N GLN A 39 -10.92 -5.31 -3.12
CA GLN A 39 -10.81 -5.69 -1.70
C GLN A 39 -9.61 -5.05 -1.00
N TRP A 40 -8.71 -4.42 -1.76
CA TRP A 40 -7.47 -3.81 -1.28
C TRP A 40 -7.57 -2.29 -1.11
N VAL A 41 -8.69 -1.71 -1.51
CA VAL A 41 -8.92 -0.26 -1.45
C VAL A 41 -10.13 0.07 -0.56
N PRO A 42 -10.25 1.30 -0.04
CA PRO A 42 -11.39 1.71 0.76
C PRO A 42 -12.71 1.52 0.02
N ALA A 43 -13.75 1.09 0.75
CA ALA A 43 -15.08 0.93 0.21
C ALA A 43 -15.61 2.26 -0.36
N GLY A 44 -16.06 2.22 -1.62
CA GLY A 44 -16.54 3.40 -2.35
C GLY A 44 -15.47 4.09 -3.19
N SER A 45 -14.24 3.56 -3.26
CA SER A 45 -13.24 4.00 -4.23
C SER A 45 -13.75 3.79 -5.66
N THR A 46 -13.49 4.77 -6.53
CA THR A 46 -13.89 4.74 -7.94
C THR A 46 -12.88 3.94 -8.73
N HIS A 47 -13.32 2.91 -9.45
CA HIS A 47 -12.50 2.20 -10.42
C HIS A 47 -12.21 3.11 -11.61
N LEU A 48 -10.94 3.23 -11.99
CA LEU A 48 -10.52 4.05 -13.14
C LEU A 48 -10.25 3.20 -14.38
N VAL A 49 -9.41 2.17 -14.24
CA VAL A 49 -9.00 1.31 -15.35
C VAL A 49 -8.51 -0.05 -14.87
N THR A 50 -8.69 -1.06 -15.72
CA THR A 50 -8.01 -2.35 -15.62
C THR A 50 -7.26 -2.58 -16.94
N LYS A 51 -5.93 -2.61 -16.88
CA LYS A 51 -5.06 -2.83 -18.03
C LYS A 51 -4.53 -4.27 -18.02
N ASP A 52 -4.55 -4.91 -19.17
CA ASP A 52 -4.00 -6.26 -19.35
C ASP A 52 -2.53 -6.17 -19.75
N GLU A 53 -1.64 -6.59 -18.86
CA GLU A 53 -0.19 -6.67 -19.05
C GLU A 53 0.26 -8.12 -19.31
N SER A 54 -0.46 -8.80 -20.18
CA SER A 54 -0.20 -10.21 -20.52
C SER A 54 1.10 -10.47 -21.28
N PHE A 55 1.70 -9.43 -21.85
CA PHE A 55 2.97 -9.52 -22.58
C PHE A 55 4.21 -9.25 -21.69
N GLU A 56 4.00 -8.86 -20.43
CA GLU A 56 5.08 -8.69 -19.47
C GLU A 56 5.67 -10.06 -19.08
N PHE A 57 6.91 -10.04 -18.58
CA PHE A 57 7.62 -11.26 -18.15
C PHE A 57 6.81 -12.05 -17.10
N VAL A 58 6.06 -11.36 -16.25
CA VAL A 58 5.08 -11.94 -15.34
C VAL A 58 3.70 -11.37 -15.69
N PRO A 59 2.86 -12.12 -16.42
CA PRO A 59 1.55 -11.66 -16.87
C PRO A 59 0.62 -11.29 -15.70
N HIS A 60 0.08 -10.08 -15.72
CA HIS A 60 -0.78 -9.54 -14.67
C HIS A 60 -1.81 -8.55 -15.23
N TYR A 61 -2.68 -8.07 -14.36
CA TYR A 61 -3.56 -6.92 -14.58
C TYR A 61 -3.15 -5.79 -13.66
N ASP A 62 -2.99 -4.56 -14.21
CA ASP A 62 -2.91 -3.33 -13.43
C ASP A 62 -4.32 -2.81 -13.23
N VAL A 63 -4.73 -2.66 -11.97
CA VAL A 63 -6.06 -2.17 -11.63
C VAL A 63 -5.93 -0.90 -10.81
N LYS A 64 -6.47 0.21 -11.35
CA LYS A 64 -6.37 1.53 -10.72
C LYS A 64 -7.70 1.97 -10.12
N PHE A 65 -7.62 2.52 -8.92
CA PHE A 65 -8.73 3.11 -8.19
C PHE A 65 -8.37 4.50 -7.67
N TYR A 66 -9.40 5.26 -7.37
CA TYR A 66 -9.27 6.56 -6.74
C TYR A 66 -10.31 6.73 -5.62
N ASP A 67 -9.85 7.10 -4.43
CA ASP A 67 -10.72 7.47 -3.33
C ASP A 67 -10.88 8.99 -3.25
N ASN A 68 -12.05 9.48 -3.66
CA ASN A 68 -12.38 10.90 -3.63
C ASN A 68 -12.49 11.47 -2.19
N LYS A 69 -12.66 10.63 -1.18
CA LYS A 69 -12.80 11.08 0.22
C LYS A 69 -11.45 11.46 0.82
N THR A 70 -10.44 10.66 0.52
CA THR A 70 -9.07 10.87 1.02
C THR A 70 -8.15 11.48 -0.01
N ASN A 71 -8.63 11.66 -1.26
CA ASN A 71 -7.86 12.14 -2.39
C ASN A 71 -6.61 11.28 -2.63
N THR A 72 -6.82 9.96 -2.72
CA THR A 72 -5.74 8.97 -2.79
C THR A 72 -5.91 8.10 -4.02
N ALA A 73 -4.82 7.93 -4.78
CA ALA A 73 -4.72 7.00 -5.88
C ALA A 73 -4.23 5.63 -5.39
N TYR A 74 -4.73 4.57 -6.00
CA TYR A 74 -4.33 3.19 -5.74
C TYR A 74 -4.07 2.47 -7.05
N GLU A 75 -3.01 1.64 -7.07
CA GLU A 75 -2.70 0.73 -8.15
C GLU A 75 -2.40 -0.65 -7.58
N ILE A 76 -3.07 -1.67 -8.11
CA ILE A 76 -2.96 -3.04 -7.63
C ILE A 76 -2.64 -3.94 -8.82
N GLU A 77 -1.49 -4.63 -8.76
CA GLU A 77 -1.13 -5.63 -9.74
C GLU A 77 -1.64 -7.01 -9.30
N VAL A 78 -2.48 -7.59 -10.14
CA VAL A 78 -3.08 -8.90 -9.90
C VAL A 78 -2.59 -9.90 -10.92
N LEU A 79 -1.88 -10.95 -10.48
CA LEU A 79 -1.37 -12.00 -11.36
C LEU A 79 -2.50 -12.66 -12.13
N ARG A 80 -2.30 -12.85 -13.44
CA ARG A 80 -3.27 -13.58 -14.29
C ARG A 80 -3.42 -15.04 -13.87
N ASN A 81 -2.35 -15.63 -13.38
CA ASN A 81 -2.34 -17.00 -12.90
C ASN A 81 -2.66 -17.05 -11.41
N GLY A 82 -3.87 -17.47 -11.05
CA GLY A 82 -4.32 -17.66 -9.68
C GLY A 82 -4.77 -16.39 -8.95
N GLY A 83 -4.78 -15.21 -9.57
CA GLY A 83 -5.37 -14.01 -9.01
C GLY A 83 -4.68 -13.46 -7.74
N LYS A 84 -3.43 -13.84 -7.47
CA LYS A 84 -2.69 -13.28 -6.33
C LYS A 84 -2.30 -11.83 -6.59
N VAL A 85 -2.40 -10.97 -5.57
CA VAL A 85 -1.84 -9.62 -5.64
C VAL A 85 -0.33 -9.71 -5.57
N ARG A 86 0.35 -9.11 -6.55
CA ARG A 86 1.81 -9.03 -6.65
C ARG A 86 2.34 -7.72 -6.09
N GLU A 87 1.65 -6.64 -6.36
CA GLU A 87 2.05 -5.30 -5.94
C GLU A 87 0.83 -4.48 -5.53
N PHE A 88 1.01 -3.67 -4.51
CA PHE A 88 0.06 -2.67 -4.04
C PHE A 88 0.75 -1.33 -3.95
N LYS A 89 0.20 -0.31 -4.62
CA LYS A 89 0.63 1.08 -4.50
C LYS A 89 -0.51 1.96 -4.01
N MET A 90 -0.17 2.90 -3.16
CA MET A 90 -1.04 3.96 -2.68
C MET A 90 -0.28 5.28 -2.69
N GLU A 91 -0.88 6.32 -3.22
CA GLU A 91 -0.32 7.67 -3.26
C GLU A 91 -1.37 8.70 -2.86
N ALA A 92 -1.11 9.42 -1.78
CA ALA A 92 -1.96 10.53 -1.36
C ALA A 92 -1.67 11.77 -2.21
N GLN A 93 -2.70 12.29 -2.89
CA GLN A 93 -2.54 13.38 -3.86
C GLN A 93 -2.49 14.78 -3.20
N THR A 94 -2.78 14.88 -1.91
CA THR A 94 -2.85 16.15 -1.19
C THR A 94 -2.05 16.19 0.09
N VAL A 95 -1.58 15.05 0.58
CA VAL A 95 -0.71 14.99 1.74
C VAL A 95 0.72 15.06 1.23
N LEU A 96 1.30 16.20 1.41
CA LEU A 96 2.71 16.43 1.09
C LEU A 96 3.54 16.29 2.37
N GLY A 97 4.85 16.44 2.26
CA GLY A 97 5.75 16.56 3.38
C GLY A 97 5.43 17.74 4.32
N SER A 98 6.27 18.00 5.28
CA SER A 98 6.12 19.13 6.21
C SER A 98 7.44 19.88 6.35
N PRO A 99 7.41 21.23 6.54
CA PRO A 99 8.60 21.98 6.92
C PRO A 99 9.04 21.68 8.36
N LYS A 100 8.22 20.99 9.17
CA LYS A 100 8.50 20.63 10.55
C LYS A 100 8.78 19.14 10.68
N ILE A 101 9.79 18.83 11.49
CA ILE A 101 10.16 17.46 11.82
C ILE A 101 9.84 17.26 13.31
N VAL A 102 8.84 16.42 13.59
CA VAL A 102 8.38 16.07 14.94
C VAL A 102 8.72 14.62 15.26
N LEU A 103 8.56 13.74 14.28
CA LEU A 103 8.84 12.32 14.43
C LEU A 103 10.34 12.04 14.34
N SER A 104 10.78 11.07 15.12
CA SER A 104 12.12 10.48 14.99
C SER A 104 12.11 9.30 14.03
N VAL A 105 13.31 8.85 13.60
CA VAL A 105 13.48 7.59 12.84
C VAL A 105 12.81 6.40 13.55
N ASN A 106 12.92 6.30 14.87
CA ASN A 106 12.30 5.24 15.66
C ASN A 106 10.76 5.30 15.60
N ASP A 107 10.18 6.51 15.58
CA ASP A 107 8.72 6.66 15.45
C ASP A 107 8.26 6.16 14.09
N VAL A 108 8.97 6.50 13.01
CA VAL A 108 8.69 6.01 11.65
C VAL A 108 8.81 4.49 11.57
N GLN A 109 9.88 3.90 12.12
CA GLN A 109 10.02 2.44 12.19
C GLN A 109 8.86 1.79 12.94
N ASN A 110 8.39 2.41 14.02
CA ASN A 110 7.24 1.92 14.76
C ASN A 110 5.93 2.03 13.96
N LEU A 111 5.77 3.07 13.14
CA LEU A 111 4.62 3.18 12.21
C LEU A 111 4.61 2.01 11.22
N VAL A 112 5.74 1.72 10.58
CA VAL A 112 5.86 0.57 9.67
C VAL A 112 5.59 -0.74 10.40
N ARG A 113 6.16 -0.96 11.60
CA ARG A 113 5.98 -2.20 12.38
C ARG A 113 4.54 -2.43 12.86
N LYS A 114 3.70 -1.42 12.94
CA LYS A 114 2.26 -1.61 13.24
C LYS A 114 1.55 -2.40 12.15
N GLU A 115 1.97 -2.23 10.89
CA GLU A 115 1.42 -2.96 9.75
C GLU A 115 2.25 -4.20 9.41
N PHE A 116 3.57 -4.11 9.53
CA PHE A 116 4.55 -5.16 9.24
C PHE A 116 5.41 -5.47 10.47
N PRO A 117 4.91 -6.26 11.45
CA PRO A 117 5.59 -6.46 12.75
C PRO A 117 7.02 -6.98 12.64
N ASN A 118 7.31 -7.78 11.60
CA ASN A 118 8.63 -8.38 11.36
C ASN A 118 9.49 -7.59 10.38
N ALA A 119 9.19 -6.32 10.14
CA ALA A 119 9.93 -5.48 9.19
C ALA A 119 11.40 -5.34 9.61
N VAL A 120 12.29 -5.68 8.68
CA VAL A 120 13.73 -5.41 8.72
C VAL A 120 14.00 -4.24 7.80
N PHE A 121 14.50 -3.14 8.34
CA PHE A 121 14.76 -1.93 7.58
C PHE A 121 16.09 -1.99 6.86
N THR A 122 16.10 -1.63 5.59
CA THR A 122 17.31 -1.44 4.79
C THR A 122 17.68 0.04 4.70
N LYS A 123 16.69 0.93 4.82
CA LYS A 123 16.86 2.38 4.78
C LYS A 123 15.77 3.03 5.63
N VAL A 124 16.11 4.05 6.38
CA VAL A 124 15.15 5.04 6.91
C VAL A 124 15.84 6.38 6.90
N GLU A 125 15.42 7.25 6.01
CA GLU A 125 16.01 8.55 5.85
C GLU A 125 14.98 9.68 5.82
N LEU A 126 15.45 10.89 6.09
CA LEU A 126 14.67 12.11 5.99
C LEU A 126 15.11 12.85 4.73
N ASP A 127 14.23 12.85 3.74
CA ASP A 127 14.45 13.56 2.49
C ASP A 127 13.88 14.99 2.55
N ARG A 128 14.42 15.85 1.68
CA ARG A 128 13.96 17.21 1.52
C ARG A 128 13.79 17.56 0.05
N GLY A 129 12.54 17.87 -0.34
CA GLY A 129 12.19 18.39 -1.66
C GLY A 129 11.28 19.60 -1.54
N ASP A 130 11.50 20.64 -2.36
CA ASP A 130 10.67 21.86 -2.45
C ASP A 130 10.39 22.56 -1.12
N GLY A 131 11.34 22.46 -0.17
CA GLY A 131 11.23 23.08 1.16
C GLY A 131 10.47 22.26 2.19
N LEU A 132 9.98 21.09 1.83
CA LEU A 132 9.30 20.14 2.70
C LEU A 132 10.21 18.95 2.99
N TYR A 133 9.99 18.32 4.14
CA TYR A 133 10.64 17.08 4.53
C TYR A 133 9.66 15.92 4.45
N GLU A 134 10.18 14.73 4.13
CA GLU A 134 9.48 13.47 4.12
C GLU A 134 10.39 12.39 4.70
N TYR A 135 9.84 11.45 5.48
CA TYR A 135 10.56 10.24 5.81
C TYR A 135 10.29 9.18 4.75
N GLU A 136 11.36 8.54 4.26
CA GLU A 136 11.31 7.35 3.44
C GLU A 136 11.83 6.16 4.22
N ALA A 137 11.10 5.05 4.19
CA ALA A 137 11.44 3.83 4.88
C ALA A 137 11.35 2.63 3.93
N ASP A 138 12.52 2.02 3.62
CA ASP A 138 12.62 0.76 2.89
C ASP A 138 12.76 -0.39 3.88
N PHE A 139 11.98 -1.44 3.65
CA PHE A 139 11.99 -2.60 4.52
C PHE A 139 11.64 -3.88 3.76
N TYR A 140 11.88 -5.00 4.42
CA TYR A 140 11.42 -6.30 3.96
C TYR A 140 10.96 -7.18 5.12
N THR A 141 10.12 -8.15 4.80
CA THR A 141 9.77 -9.33 5.60
C THR A 141 9.97 -10.58 4.74
N PRO A 142 9.76 -11.80 5.25
CA PRO A 142 9.74 -13.00 4.40
C PRO A 142 8.71 -12.93 3.26
N GLU A 143 7.61 -12.20 3.46
CA GLU A 143 6.46 -12.16 2.53
C GLU A 143 6.44 -10.93 1.62
N VAL A 144 7.12 -9.83 2.02
CA VAL A 144 7.04 -8.57 1.27
C VAL A 144 8.36 -7.81 1.23
N ARG A 145 8.48 -6.96 0.18
CA ARG A 145 9.37 -5.80 0.18
C ARG A 145 8.50 -4.56 0.13
N GLY A 146 8.84 -3.55 0.93
CA GLY A 146 8.05 -2.33 1.02
C GLY A 146 8.89 -1.08 1.04
N GLU A 147 8.32 -0.03 0.44
CA GLU A 147 8.74 1.36 0.59
C GLU A 147 7.54 2.15 1.11
N MET A 148 7.75 2.99 2.11
CA MET A 148 6.70 3.85 2.64
C MET A 148 7.26 5.25 2.90
N LYS A 149 6.50 6.26 2.48
CA LYS A 149 6.80 7.68 2.77
C LYS A 149 5.82 8.25 3.78
N PHE A 150 6.34 9.08 4.67
CA PHE A 150 5.57 9.64 5.78
C PHE A 150 5.77 11.15 5.91
N ASN A 151 4.70 11.84 6.24
CA ASN A 151 4.79 13.22 6.71
C ASN A 151 5.51 13.26 8.08
N PRO A 152 6.63 13.98 8.23
CA PRO A 152 7.46 13.95 9.43
C PRO A 152 6.85 14.69 10.63
N GLU A 153 5.81 15.46 10.45
CA GLU A 153 5.09 16.15 11.53
C GLU A 153 3.93 15.28 12.08
N THR A 154 3.22 14.59 11.21
CA THR A 154 1.96 13.91 11.57
C THR A 154 2.05 12.39 11.57
N GLY A 155 3.01 11.80 10.86
CA GLY A 155 3.11 10.36 10.63
C GLY A 155 2.08 9.84 9.60
N THR A 156 1.43 10.74 8.88
CA THR A 156 0.51 10.35 7.81
C THR A 156 1.29 9.72 6.67
N VAL A 157 0.82 8.59 6.16
CA VAL A 157 1.41 7.92 4.99
C VAL A 157 1.13 8.78 3.75
N ILE A 158 2.18 9.14 3.04
CA ILE A 158 2.14 9.89 1.78
C ILE A 158 2.09 8.90 0.62
N GLU A 159 2.98 7.92 0.65
CA GLU A 159 3.12 6.90 -0.36
C GLU A 159 3.38 5.54 0.29
N LYS A 160 2.89 4.48 -0.34
CA LYS A 160 3.17 3.11 0.05
C LYS A 160 3.28 2.26 -1.20
N GLU A 161 4.39 1.55 -1.35
CA GLU A 161 4.60 0.52 -2.36
C GLU A 161 4.96 -0.79 -1.66
N ILE A 162 4.17 -1.85 -1.89
CA ILE A 162 4.37 -3.17 -1.28
C ILE A 162 4.39 -4.22 -2.38
N LYS A 163 5.53 -4.91 -2.52
CA LYS A 163 5.71 -6.05 -3.41
C LYS A 163 5.64 -7.34 -2.63
N TYR A 164 4.71 -8.20 -3.01
CA TYR A 164 4.48 -9.48 -2.35
C TYR A 164 5.31 -10.60 -2.98
N THR A 165 5.89 -11.47 -2.14
CA THR A 165 6.53 -12.70 -2.58
C THR A 165 5.44 -13.69 -2.97
N VAL A 166 5.10 -13.77 -4.26
CA VAL A 166 3.98 -14.58 -4.78
C VAL A 166 4.49 -15.87 -5.42
N PHE A 167 4.88 -16.83 -4.60
CA PHE A 167 5.28 -18.16 -5.06
C PHE A 167 4.18 -19.19 -4.82
#